data_4b0ef2e3f15ed9565f1b37a9e448dbb0
#
_entry.id   4b0ef2e3f15ed9565f1b37a9e448dbb0
#
_cell.length_a   1.000
_cell.length_b   1.000
_cell.length_c   1.000
_cell.angle_alpha   90.00
_cell.angle_beta   90.00
_cell.angle_gamma   90.00
#
_symmetry.space_group_name_H-M   'P 1'
#
loop_
_entity.id
_entity.type
_entity.pdbx_description
1 polymer ?
#
loop_
_entity_poly.entity_id
_entity_poly.type
_entity_poly.pdbx_seq_one_letter_code
_entity_poly.pdbx_strand_id
1 'polypeptide(L)'
;AAGALTMAPTSSNQYLDKELIEKSNTLASCIIDSYCNATGLANKGVISADNMTGTNWSTVPVAILEMGFMSNQNDDLYITNSANHETMARGIADGIDAYFNTVEPAITTVGEHLADLTSQLEKNYTDPLEQQGELWAIAAMDLKTQAYSTVNAEQSMQSASVIKAFIMAAVYDKLIYPDEGTTVSSDYESTLKPLLTSMITVSDNDSANELVRKLGGGDFQTGAAIVNEFCQERNYTSTHLGREFLASDPTDDNYTSASDCCRLL
;
A
#
# COMPACT_ATOMS: atom_id res chain seq x y z
N ALA A 1 -22.37 -38.08 15.24
CA ALA A 1 -22.64 -36.67 14.85
C ALA A 1 -22.53 -36.55 13.34
N ALA A 2 -23.13 -35.55 12.75
CA ALA A 2 -23.03 -35.22 11.32
C ALA A 2 -23.12 -33.71 11.16
N GLY A 3 -22.43 -33.14 10.16
CA GLY A 3 -22.35 -31.72 9.85
C GLY A 3 -21.06 -31.07 10.33
N ALA A 4 -20.99 -29.75 10.31
CA ALA A 4 -19.83 -28.97 10.71
C ALA A 4 -20.16 -28.06 11.92
N LEU A 5 -19.13 -27.66 12.66
CA LEU A 5 -19.23 -26.72 13.79
C LEU A 5 -17.97 -25.85 13.88
N THR A 6 -18.09 -24.74 14.60
CA THR A 6 -16.92 -23.99 15.03
C THR A 6 -16.80 -24.00 16.55
N MET A 7 -15.57 -23.79 17.03
CA MET A 7 -15.26 -23.64 18.44
C MET A 7 -14.72 -22.24 18.70
N ALA A 8 -15.20 -21.58 19.75
CA ALA A 8 -14.77 -20.26 20.17
C ALA A 8 -14.74 -20.14 21.69
N PRO A 9 -14.00 -19.14 22.27
CA PRO A 9 -13.95 -18.94 23.72
C PRO A 9 -15.30 -18.51 24.27
N THR A 10 -15.59 -18.91 25.52
CA THR A 10 -16.80 -18.44 26.21
C THR A 10 -16.57 -17.07 26.87
N SER A 11 -17.66 -16.41 27.27
CA SER A 11 -17.60 -15.15 28.05
C SER A 11 -16.92 -15.31 29.43
N SER A 12 -16.74 -16.53 29.91
CA SER A 12 -16.05 -16.87 31.17
C SER A 12 -14.59 -17.28 30.96
N ASN A 13 -14.05 -17.22 29.75
CA ASN A 13 -12.63 -17.47 29.48
C ASN A 13 -11.75 -16.51 30.29
N GLN A 14 -10.76 -17.06 31.02
CA GLN A 14 -9.93 -16.30 31.95
C GLN A 14 -8.60 -15.81 31.32
N TYR A 15 -8.32 -16.22 30.09
CA TYR A 15 -7.06 -15.96 29.40
C TYR A 15 -7.15 -14.83 28.38
N LEU A 16 -8.36 -14.50 27.93
CA LEU A 16 -8.64 -13.53 26.87
C LEU A 16 -9.44 -12.34 27.43
N ASP A 17 -9.23 -11.16 26.85
CA ASP A 17 -10.08 -10.01 27.13
C ASP A 17 -11.46 -10.15 26.47
N LYS A 18 -12.42 -9.34 26.94
CA LYS A 18 -13.81 -9.43 26.48
C LYS A 18 -13.98 -9.11 25.00
N GLU A 19 -13.24 -8.13 24.49
CA GLU A 19 -13.32 -7.69 23.11
C GLU A 19 -12.83 -8.82 22.18
N LEU A 20 -11.72 -9.46 22.53
CA LEU A 20 -11.18 -10.59 21.76
C LEU A 20 -12.12 -11.79 21.77
N ILE A 21 -12.79 -12.06 22.92
CA ILE A 21 -13.81 -13.10 23.01
C ILE A 21 -15.00 -12.79 22.08
N GLU A 22 -15.54 -11.57 22.09
CA GLU A 22 -16.65 -11.16 21.25
C GLU A 22 -16.32 -11.27 19.76
N LYS A 23 -15.13 -10.75 19.36
CA LYS A 23 -14.64 -10.84 17.98
C LYS A 23 -14.45 -12.31 17.55
N SER A 24 -13.91 -13.16 18.41
CA SER A 24 -13.72 -14.60 18.13
C SER A 24 -15.06 -15.33 17.91
N ASN A 25 -16.05 -15.03 18.71
CA ASN A 25 -17.40 -15.59 18.55
C ASN A 25 -18.08 -15.12 17.27
N THR A 26 -17.91 -13.84 16.90
CA THR A 26 -18.41 -13.30 15.64
C THR A 26 -17.74 -14.00 14.45
N LEU A 27 -16.41 -14.14 14.47
CA LEU A 27 -15.66 -14.88 13.46
C LEU A 27 -16.14 -16.32 13.32
N ALA A 28 -16.30 -17.01 14.45
CA ALA A 28 -16.75 -18.40 14.48
C ALA A 28 -18.14 -18.56 13.86
N SER A 29 -19.08 -17.64 14.16
CA SER A 29 -20.43 -17.63 13.59
C SER A 29 -20.41 -17.38 12.09
N CYS A 30 -19.66 -16.37 11.62
CA CYS A 30 -19.55 -16.06 10.20
C CYS A 30 -18.96 -17.24 9.40
N ILE A 31 -17.89 -17.89 9.93
CA ILE A 31 -17.26 -19.03 9.26
C ILE A 31 -18.23 -20.21 9.17
N ILE A 32 -18.90 -20.60 10.26
CA ILE A 32 -19.75 -21.80 10.23
C ILE A 32 -20.96 -21.61 9.33
N ASP A 33 -21.56 -20.42 9.33
CA ASP A 33 -22.71 -20.11 8.49
C ASP A 33 -22.34 -20.15 7.01
N SER A 34 -21.27 -19.46 6.62
CA SER A 34 -20.81 -19.43 5.22
C SER A 34 -20.32 -20.80 4.74
N TYR A 35 -19.60 -21.53 5.58
CA TYR A 35 -19.11 -22.86 5.27
C TYR A 35 -20.26 -23.87 5.04
N CYS A 36 -21.25 -23.88 5.92
CA CYS A 36 -22.41 -24.75 5.77
C CYS A 36 -23.31 -24.37 4.61
N ASN A 37 -23.45 -23.07 4.32
CA ASN A 37 -24.16 -22.58 3.14
C ASN A 37 -23.50 -23.04 1.83
N ALA A 38 -22.15 -22.99 1.77
CA ALA A 38 -21.40 -23.41 0.60
C ALA A 38 -21.41 -24.94 0.40
N THR A 39 -21.21 -25.69 1.48
CA THR A 39 -21.03 -27.14 1.43
C THR A 39 -22.31 -27.97 1.50
N GLY A 40 -23.39 -27.38 2.01
CA GLY A 40 -24.63 -28.09 2.30
C GLY A 40 -24.58 -29.01 3.53
N LEU A 41 -23.45 -29.01 4.27
CA LEU A 41 -23.34 -29.74 5.53
C LEU A 41 -24.22 -29.11 6.62
N ALA A 42 -24.70 -29.95 7.54
CA ALA A 42 -25.56 -29.46 8.64
C ALA A 42 -24.77 -28.54 9.58
N ASN A 43 -25.23 -27.31 9.79
CA ASN A 43 -24.64 -26.35 10.72
C ASN A 43 -24.96 -26.77 12.17
N LYS A 44 -23.91 -27.03 12.98
CA LYS A 44 -24.00 -27.36 14.40
C LYS A 44 -23.71 -26.17 15.32
N GLY A 45 -23.48 -25.00 14.73
CA GLY A 45 -23.24 -23.76 15.47
C GLY A 45 -21.84 -23.67 16.08
N VAL A 46 -21.73 -22.73 16.99
CA VAL A 46 -20.51 -22.43 17.75
C VAL A 46 -20.57 -23.14 19.11
N ILE A 47 -19.51 -23.85 19.46
CA ILE A 47 -19.38 -24.51 20.77
C ILE A 47 -18.18 -23.96 21.57
N SER A 48 -18.19 -24.22 22.88
CA SER A 48 -17.16 -23.73 23.81
C SER A 48 -15.78 -24.38 23.58
N ALA A 49 -14.71 -23.60 23.64
CA ALA A 49 -13.32 -24.02 23.47
C ALA A 49 -12.34 -23.48 24.54
N ASP A 50 -12.79 -23.25 25.77
CA ASP A 50 -11.98 -22.69 26.86
C ASP A 50 -10.84 -23.61 27.34
N ASN A 51 -10.81 -24.86 26.90
CA ASN A 51 -9.77 -25.82 27.21
C ASN A 51 -8.75 -26.04 26.06
N MET A 52 -8.78 -25.19 25.04
CA MET A 52 -7.91 -25.31 23.86
C MET A 52 -6.78 -24.30 23.93
N THR A 53 -5.52 -24.78 23.84
CA THR A 53 -4.32 -23.94 23.84
C THR A 53 -4.37 -22.89 22.72
N GLY A 54 -4.73 -23.29 21.49
CA GLY A 54 -4.81 -22.38 20.34
C GLY A 54 -5.81 -21.26 20.52
N THR A 55 -6.86 -21.47 21.32
CA THR A 55 -7.85 -20.44 21.67
C THR A 55 -7.32 -19.53 22.78
N ASN A 56 -6.80 -20.12 23.88
CA ASN A 56 -6.49 -19.40 25.11
C ASN A 56 -5.24 -18.51 25.03
N TRP A 57 -4.35 -18.70 24.06
CA TRP A 57 -3.15 -17.88 23.84
C TRP A 57 -3.17 -17.06 22.54
N SER A 58 -4.34 -16.96 21.92
CA SER A 58 -4.47 -16.10 20.73
C SER A 58 -4.42 -14.61 21.12
N THR A 59 -3.74 -13.81 20.32
CA THR A 59 -3.70 -12.34 20.41
C THR A 59 -4.55 -11.66 19.33
N VAL A 60 -5.22 -12.46 18.50
CA VAL A 60 -6.14 -12.05 17.43
C VAL A 60 -7.43 -12.87 17.50
N PRO A 61 -8.52 -12.44 16.88
CA PRO A 61 -9.75 -13.25 16.80
C PRO A 61 -9.48 -14.65 16.27
N VAL A 62 -10.00 -15.67 16.96
CA VAL A 62 -9.70 -17.08 16.69
C VAL A 62 -10.97 -17.93 16.70
N ALA A 63 -11.06 -18.82 15.71
CA ALA A 63 -12.06 -19.89 15.66
C ALA A 63 -11.42 -21.19 15.17
N ILE A 64 -11.87 -22.32 15.69
CA ILE A 64 -11.49 -23.63 15.19
C ILE A 64 -12.69 -24.18 14.42
N LEU A 65 -12.50 -24.51 13.15
CA LEU A 65 -13.54 -25.12 12.32
C LEU A 65 -13.37 -26.64 12.27
N GLU A 66 -14.38 -27.37 12.74
CA GLU A 66 -14.56 -28.79 12.49
C GLU A 66 -15.39 -28.95 11.22
N MET A 67 -14.71 -29.28 10.12
CA MET A 67 -15.28 -29.27 8.76
C MET A 67 -16.29 -30.38 8.51
N GLY A 68 -16.41 -31.35 9.41
CA GLY A 68 -17.31 -32.52 9.37
C GLY A 68 -16.77 -33.63 10.26
N PHE A 69 -17.56 -34.67 10.46
CA PHE A 69 -17.21 -35.78 11.34
C PHE A 69 -16.79 -37.01 10.53
N MET A 70 -15.51 -37.43 10.62
CA MET A 70 -15.00 -38.64 9.96
C MET A 70 -15.70 -39.93 10.45
N SER A 71 -16.37 -39.90 11.59
CA SER A 71 -17.22 -41.01 12.08
C SER A 71 -18.60 -41.05 11.39
N ASN A 72 -18.94 -40.09 10.58
CA ASN A 72 -20.12 -40.08 9.74
C ASN A 72 -19.73 -40.34 8.28
N GLN A 73 -20.24 -41.39 7.69
CA GLN A 73 -19.87 -41.82 6.33
C GLN A 73 -20.11 -40.73 5.25
N ASN A 74 -21.19 -39.98 5.36
CA ASN A 74 -21.51 -38.91 4.37
C ASN A 74 -20.55 -37.73 4.51
N ASP A 75 -20.24 -37.30 5.74
CA ASP A 75 -19.31 -36.21 5.98
C ASP A 75 -17.90 -36.63 5.52
N ASP A 76 -17.45 -37.84 5.86
CA ASP A 76 -16.15 -38.37 5.48
C ASP A 76 -15.98 -38.47 3.94
N LEU A 77 -16.99 -38.99 3.25
CA LEU A 77 -16.99 -39.04 1.78
C LEU A 77 -17.00 -37.62 1.15
N TYR A 78 -17.67 -36.66 1.79
CA TYR A 78 -17.70 -35.29 1.31
C TYR A 78 -16.32 -34.60 1.45
N ILE A 79 -15.72 -34.70 2.65
CA ILE A 79 -14.45 -34.05 2.99
C ILE A 79 -13.29 -34.66 2.18
N THR A 80 -13.26 -35.96 1.99
CA THR A 80 -12.17 -36.67 1.30
C THR A 80 -12.23 -36.56 -0.22
N ASN A 81 -13.36 -36.10 -0.77
CA ASN A 81 -13.50 -35.89 -2.20
C ASN A 81 -12.87 -34.55 -2.63
N SER A 82 -11.76 -34.62 -3.39
CA SER A 82 -11.04 -33.45 -3.87
C SER A 82 -11.88 -32.47 -4.71
N ALA A 83 -12.95 -32.93 -5.36
CA ALA A 83 -13.88 -32.07 -6.09
C ALA A 83 -14.63 -31.09 -5.20
N ASN A 84 -14.71 -31.31 -3.89
CA ASN A 84 -15.37 -30.45 -2.92
C ASN A 84 -14.41 -29.46 -2.25
N HIS A 85 -13.10 -29.63 -2.38
CA HIS A 85 -12.13 -28.82 -1.63
C HIS A 85 -12.18 -27.34 -1.98
N GLU A 86 -12.41 -26.98 -3.24
CA GLU A 86 -12.60 -25.57 -3.64
C GLU A 86 -13.84 -24.96 -2.98
N THR A 87 -14.96 -25.68 -2.95
CA THR A 87 -16.20 -25.24 -2.30
C THR A 87 -16.00 -25.05 -0.81
N MET A 88 -15.29 -25.97 -0.15
CA MET A 88 -14.95 -25.89 1.28
C MET A 88 -14.08 -24.66 1.57
N ALA A 89 -13.01 -24.47 0.78
CA ALA A 89 -12.11 -23.32 0.94
C ALA A 89 -12.83 -21.98 0.69
N ARG A 90 -13.69 -21.91 -0.32
CA ARG A 90 -14.52 -20.73 -0.61
C ARG A 90 -15.47 -20.42 0.54
N GLY A 91 -16.15 -21.41 1.10
CA GLY A 91 -17.05 -21.21 2.25
C GLY A 91 -16.31 -20.67 3.48
N ILE A 92 -15.06 -21.08 3.72
CA ILE A 92 -14.21 -20.51 4.78
C ILE A 92 -13.85 -19.06 4.48
N ALA A 93 -13.40 -18.77 3.25
CA ALA A 93 -13.02 -17.43 2.82
C ALA A 93 -14.21 -16.46 2.90
N ASP A 94 -15.37 -16.86 2.38
CA ASP A 94 -16.61 -16.06 2.47
C ASP A 94 -17.03 -15.78 3.93
N GLY A 95 -16.76 -16.71 4.85
CA GLY A 95 -17.00 -16.52 6.29
C GLY A 95 -16.05 -15.50 6.91
N ILE A 96 -14.78 -15.49 6.50
CA ILE A 96 -13.80 -14.49 6.93
C ILE A 96 -14.18 -13.11 6.39
N ASP A 97 -14.56 -13.00 5.13
CA ASP A 97 -15.03 -11.76 4.53
C ASP A 97 -16.30 -11.23 5.22
N ALA A 98 -17.25 -12.14 5.54
CA ALA A 98 -18.43 -11.78 6.30
C ALA A 98 -18.09 -11.23 7.70
N TYR A 99 -17.09 -11.80 8.38
CA TYR A 99 -16.60 -11.29 9.66
C TYR A 99 -16.07 -9.85 9.53
N PHE A 100 -15.19 -9.58 8.56
CA PHE A 100 -14.68 -8.23 8.37
C PHE A 100 -15.79 -7.22 8.04
N ASN A 101 -16.80 -7.61 7.28
CA ASN A 101 -17.96 -6.77 7.02
C ASN A 101 -18.83 -6.49 8.26
N THR A 102 -18.70 -7.27 9.35
CA THR A 102 -19.45 -7.04 10.60
C THR A 102 -18.68 -6.19 11.61
N VAL A 103 -17.34 -6.25 11.61
CA VAL A 103 -16.50 -5.58 12.62
C VAL A 103 -15.86 -4.29 12.11
N GLU A 104 -15.78 -4.14 10.79
CA GLU A 104 -15.31 -2.92 10.13
C GLU A 104 -16.44 -2.34 9.25
N PRO A 105 -16.55 -1.00 9.14
CA PRO A 105 -17.48 -0.41 8.20
C PRO A 105 -17.08 -0.89 6.79
N ALA A 106 -18.07 -1.30 6.00
CA ALA A 106 -17.84 -1.75 4.62
C ALA A 106 -17.19 -0.61 3.81
N ILE A 107 -15.89 -0.74 3.52
CA ILE A 107 -15.20 0.16 2.62
C ILE A 107 -15.57 -0.28 1.20
N THR A 108 -16.37 0.53 0.52
CA THR A 108 -17.02 0.14 -0.75
C THR A 108 -16.28 0.59 -1.99
N THR A 109 -15.29 1.50 -1.85
CA THR A 109 -14.54 2.06 -2.98
C THR A 109 -13.04 2.06 -2.72
N VAL A 110 -12.23 2.08 -3.79
CA VAL A 110 -10.78 2.23 -3.69
C VAL A 110 -10.39 3.52 -2.96
N GLY A 111 -11.16 4.60 -3.15
CA GLY A 111 -10.92 5.87 -2.46
C GLY A 111 -11.10 5.76 -0.95
N GLU A 112 -12.12 5.04 -0.48
CA GLU A 112 -12.35 4.79 0.95
C GLU A 112 -11.26 3.90 1.56
N HIS A 113 -10.78 2.88 0.83
CA HIS A 113 -9.62 2.07 1.26
C HIS A 113 -8.34 2.89 1.39
N LEU A 114 -8.06 3.78 0.41
CA LEU A 114 -6.90 4.67 0.49
C LEU A 114 -7.02 5.67 1.65
N ALA A 115 -8.20 6.24 1.88
CA ALA A 115 -8.45 7.15 2.97
C ALA A 115 -8.29 6.46 4.34
N ASP A 116 -8.79 5.24 4.48
CA ASP A 116 -8.61 4.44 5.70
C ASP A 116 -7.14 4.09 5.93
N LEU A 117 -6.42 3.62 4.89
CA LEU A 117 -4.99 3.33 4.96
C LEU A 117 -4.18 4.56 5.40
N THR A 118 -4.38 5.71 4.78
CA THR A 118 -3.64 6.94 5.13
C THR A 118 -3.96 7.41 6.54
N SER A 119 -5.23 7.30 6.99
CA SER A 119 -5.62 7.62 8.36
C SER A 119 -4.99 6.69 9.40
N GLN A 120 -4.88 5.39 9.10
CA GLN A 120 -4.19 4.44 9.97
C GLN A 120 -2.68 4.72 10.03
N LEU A 121 -2.06 5.07 8.90
CA LEU A 121 -0.64 5.46 8.85
C LEU A 121 -0.40 6.75 9.64
N GLU A 122 -1.26 7.75 9.50
CA GLU A 122 -1.21 9.00 10.26
C GLU A 122 -1.24 8.72 11.75
N LYS A 123 -2.30 8.07 12.23
CA LYS A 123 -2.50 7.78 13.65
C LYS A 123 -1.39 6.91 14.27
N ASN A 124 -0.92 5.89 13.55
CA ASN A 124 -0.02 4.89 14.12
C ASN A 124 1.46 5.24 13.95
N TYR A 125 1.81 6.08 12.98
CA TYR A 125 3.20 6.37 12.64
C TYR A 125 3.49 7.86 12.55
N THR A 126 2.78 8.65 11.72
CA THR A 126 3.16 10.05 11.51
C THR A 126 2.88 10.91 12.75
N ASP A 127 1.71 10.82 13.35
CA ASP A 127 1.39 11.59 14.57
C ASP A 127 2.37 11.33 15.73
N PRO A 128 2.72 10.08 16.08
CA PRO A 128 3.71 9.80 17.11
C PRO A 128 5.12 10.32 16.80
N LEU A 129 5.52 10.34 15.52
CA LEU A 129 6.84 10.82 15.08
C LEU A 129 6.89 12.36 15.02
N GLU A 130 5.82 13.01 14.58
CA GLU A 130 5.68 14.47 14.60
C GLU A 130 5.74 15.03 16.02
N GLN A 131 5.18 14.34 17.01
CA GLN A 131 5.32 14.69 18.41
C GLN A 131 6.78 14.64 18.90
N GLN A 132 7.66 13.93 18.20
CA GLN A 132 9.09 13.87 18.44
C GLN A 132 9.88 14.90 17.62
N GLY A 133 9.20 15.74 16.83
CA GLY A 133 9.80 16.77 15.99
C GLY A 133 10.21 16.28 14.59
N GLU A 134 9.78 15.10 14.18
CA GLU A 134 9.98 14.63 12.80
C GLU A 134 8.91 15.21 11.86
N LEU A 135 9.22 15.27 10.57
CA LEU A 135 8.30 15.72 9.53
C LEU A 135 8.00 14.57 8.57
N TRP A 136 6.72 14.22 8.43
CA TRP A 136 6.25 13.13 7.61
C TRP A 136 5.16 13.58 6.64
N ALA A 137 5.20 13.04 5.43
CA ALA A 137 4.17 13.26 4.42
C ALA A 137 3.90 11.98 3.64
N ILE A 138 2.63 11.74 3.29
CA ILE A 138 2.19 10.57 2.56
C ILE A 138 1.27 11.03 1.42
N ALA A 139 1.46 10.46 0.23
CA ALA A 139 0.53 10.54 -0.88
C ALA A 139 0.38 9.15 -1.49
N ALA A 140 -0.84 8.73 -1.73
CA ALA A 140 -1.17 7.45 -2.36
C ALA A 140 -2.24 7.65 -3.43
N MET A 141 -2.05 7.01 -4.59
CA MET A 141 -2.98 7.07 -5.72
C MET A 141 -3.18 5.69 -6.33
N ASP A 142 -4.41 5.32 -6.57
CA ASP A 142 -4.73 4.19 -7.45
C ASP A 142 -4.73 4.67 -8.91
N LEU A 143 -3.80 4.17 -9.71
CA LEU A 143 -3.62 4.63 -11.10
C LEU A 143 -4.79 4.29 -12.01
N LYS A 144 -5.62 3.30 -11.68
CA LYS A 144 -6.75 2.89 -12.49
C LYS A 144 -7.97 3.76 -12.25
N THR A 145 -8.29 4.05 -10.99
CA THR A 145 -9.47 4.82 -10.58
C THR A 145 -9.18 6.29 -10.35
N GLN A 146 -7.88 6.67 -10.28
CA GLN A 146 -7.40 8.00 -9.89
C GLN A 146 -7.85 8.39 -8.45
N ALA A 147 -8.26 7.42 -7.65
CA ALA A 147 -8.53 7.67 -6.24
C ALA A 147 -7.24 8.08 -5.54
N TYR A 148 -7.31 9.14 -4.72
CA TYR A 148 -6.17 9.81 -4.12
C TYR A 148 -6.41 10.08 -2.64
N SER A 149 -5.42 9.80 -1.78
CA SER A 149 -5.49 10.11 -0.36
C SER A 149 -4.11 10.51 0.19
N THR A 150 -4.09 11.41 1.17
CA THR A 150 -2.85 12.08 1.60
C THR A 150 -2.83 12.40 3.09
N VAL A 151 -1.60 12.53 3.63
CA VAL A 151 -1.29 13.14 4.92
C VAL A 151 -0.13 14.11 4.68
N ASN A 152 -0.27 15.39 5.03
CA ASN A 152 0.74 16.44 4.89
C ASN A 152 1.37 16.54 3.49
N ALA A 153 0.71 16.09 2.43
CA ALA A 153 1.32 15.76 1.16
C ALA A 153 1.87 16.97 0.37
N GLU A 154 1.35 18.18 0.62
CA GLU A 154 1.83 19.43 0.01
C GLU A 154 3.04 20.03 0.75
N GLN A 155 3.43 19.45 1.89
CA GLN A 155 4.57 19.93 2.66
C GLN A 155 5.86 19.81 1.85
N SER A 156 6.50 20.95 1.59
CA SER A 156 7.82 20.99 0.95
C SER A 156 8.89 20.43 1.88
N MET A 157 9.65 19.47 1.39
CA MET A 157 10.68 18.76 2.13
C MET A 157 11.95 18.70 1.29
N GLN A 158 13.12 18.62 1.94
CA GLN A 158 14.38 18.40 1.24
C GLN A 158 14.31 17.10 0.42
N SER A 159 14.48 17.23 -0.90
CA SER A 159 14.20 16.13 -1.84
C SER A 159 15.26 15.04 -1.89
N ALA A 160 16.50 15.34 -1.45
CA ALA A 160 17.65 14.47 -1.72
C ALA A 160 17.67 14.02 -3.19
N SER A 161 17.84 12.73 -3.45
CA SER A 161 17.88 12.19 -4.82
C SER A 161 16.51 11.99 -5.48
N VAL A 162 15.41 12.17 -4.77
CA VAL A 162 14.06 12.04 -5.35
C VAL A 162 13.83 13.04 -6.49
N ILE A 163 14.39 14.24 -6.40
CA ILE A 163 14.29 15.26 -7.45
C ILE A 163 14.87 14.83 -8.81
N LYS A 164 15.71 13.78 -8.84
CA LYS A 164 16.25 13.23 -10.09
C LYS A 164 15.17 12.68 -11.02
N ALA A 165 14.03 12.25 -10.48
CA ALA A 165 12.87 11.87 -11.28
C ALA A 165 12.28 13.06 -12.06
N PHE A 166 12.23 14.23 -11.44
CA PHE A 166 11.78 15.47 -12.10
C PHE A 166 12.79 15.96 -13.14
N ILE A 167 14.10 15.84 -12.85
CA ILE A 167 15.16 16.13 -13.83
C ILE A 167 15.01 15.19 -15.03
N MET A 168 14.78 13.89 -14.80
CA MET A 168 14.56 12.92 -15.88
C MET A 168 13.36 13.34 -16.75
N ALA A 169 12.22 13.67 -16.13
CA ALA A 169 11.02 14.10 -16.85
C ALA A 169 11.26 15.36 -17.68
N ALA A 170 11.95 16.37 -17.13
CA ALA A 170 12.32 17.58 -17.86
C ALA A 170 13.28 17.30 -19.03
N VAL A 171 14.23 16.39 -18.86
CA VAL A 171 15.16 15.94 -19.93
C VAL A 171 14.39 15.25 -21.05
N TYR A 172 13.42 14.38 -20.73
CA TYR A 172 12.57 13.77 -21.74
C TYR A 172 11.77 14.80 -22.51
N ASP A 173 11.15 15.76 -21.82
CA ASP A 173 10.32 16.80 -22.40
C ASP A 173 11.12 17.78 -23.30
N LYS A 174 12.25 18.29 -22.80
CA LYS A 174 12.96 19.41 -23.44
C LYS A 174 14.12 18.97 -24.35
N LEU A 175 14.77 17.81 -24.09
CA LEU A 175 15.94 17.38 -24.87
C LEU A 175 15.68 16.14 -25.73
N ILE A 176 14.86 15.18 -25.25
CA ILE A 176 14.65 13.93 -26.00
C ILE A 176 13.50 14.09 -27.00
N TYR A 177 12.40 14.71 -26.58
CA TYR A 177 11.22 14.93 -27.40
C TYR A 177 10.85 16.42 -27.50
N PRO A 178 11.75 17.28 -28.02
CA PRO A 178 11.52 18.73 -28.04
C PRO A 178 10.32 19.17 -28.90
N ASP A 179 9.89 18.32 -29.84
CA ASP A 179 8.79 18.58 -30.77
C ASP A 179 7.51 17.79 -30.39
N GLU A 180 7.11 17.84 -29.10
CA GLU A 180 5.91 17.18 -28.57
C GLU A 180 5.84 15.66 -28.87
N GLY A 181 6.98 14.97 -28.82
CA GLY A 181 7.08 13.52 -28.91
C GLY A 181 7.12 12.93 -30.32
N THR A 182 7.33 13.75 -31.35
CA THR A 182 7.36 13.26 -32.75
C THR A 182 8.72 12.72 -33.19
N THR A 183 9.83 13.20 -32.63
CA THR A 183 11.18 12.80 -33.04
C THR A 183 12.10 12.71 -31.84
N VAL A 184 12.76 11.56 -31.68
CA VAL A 184 13.80 11.36 -30.66
C VAL A 184 15.07 12.12 -31.05
N SER A 185 15.66 12.84 -30.10
CA SER A 185 16.93 13.56 -30.32
C SER A 185 18.05 12.66 -30.83
N SER A 186 18.86 13.15 -31.74
CA SER A 186 19.96 12.38 -32.37
C SER A 186 21.08 11.98 -31.39
N ASP A 187 21.24 12.68 -30.28
CA ASP A 187 22.23 12.38 -29.24
C ASP A 187 21.67 11.52 -28.07
N TYR A 188 20.42 11.08 -28.18
CA TYR A 188 19.78 10.27 -27.14
C TYR A 188 20.59 9.03 -26.77
N GLU A 189 20.83 8.14 -27.75
CA GLU A 189 21.53 6.85 -27.52
C GLU A 189 23.00 7.03 -27.08
N SER A 190 23.68 8.02 -27.65
CA SER A 190 25.11 8.21 -27.41
C SER A 190 25.46 9.01 -26.16
N THR A 191 24.55 9.89 -25.71
CA THR A 191 24.85 10.86 -24.66
C THR A 191 23.81 10.90 -23.55
N LEU A 192 22.52 11.13 -23.87
CA LEU A 192 21.49 11.35 -22.84
C LEU A 192 21.14 10.04 -22.10
N LYS A 193 20.94 8.95 -22.82
CA LYS A 193 20.55 7.66 -22.24
C LYS A 193 21.59 7.09 -21.25
N PRO A 194 22.90 7.10 -21.51
CA PRO A 194 23.89 6.69 -20.51
C PRO A 194 23.83 7.51 -19.22
N LEU A 195 23.70 8.85 -19.32
CA LEU A 195 23.58 9.74 -18.16
C LEU A 195 22.29 9.48 -17.39
N LEU A 196 21.14 9.39 -18.08
CA LEU A 196 19.85 9.05 -17.46
C LEU A 196 19.90 7.69 -16.76
N THR A 197 20.51 6.69 -17.40
CA THR A 197 20.66 5.35 -16.81
C THR A 197 21.47 5.42 -15.53
N SER A 198 22.64 6.07 -15.55
CA SER A 198 23.49 6.22 -14.35
C SER A 198 22.78 7.00 -13.25
N MET A 199 22.15 8.14 -13.60
CA MET A 199 21.41 8.97 -12.65
C MET A 199 20.30 8.19 -11.92
N ILE A 200 19.50 7.39 -12.65
CA ILE A 200 18.33 6.71 -12.08
C ILE A 200 18.68 5.37 -11.45
N THR A 201 19.55 4.55 -12.04
CA THR A 201 19.80 3.19 -11.54
C THR A 201 20.76 3.14 -10.35
N VAL A 202 21.76 4.03 -10.31
CA VAL A 202 22.74 4.10 -9.22
C VAL A 202 22.76 5.44 -8.51
N SER A 203 21.79 6.30 -8.82
CA SER A 203 21.65 7.64 -8.22
C SER A 203 22.89 8.54 -8.37
N ASP A 204 23.58 8.42 -9.52
CA ASP A 204 24.81 9.17 -9.78
C ASP A 204 24.57 10.69 -9.83
N ASN A 205 25.34 11.42 -9.01
CA ASN A 205 25.18 12.87 -8.86
C ASN A 205 25.83 13.65 -10.02
N ASP A 206 26.96 13.16 -10.54
CA ASP A 206 27.65 13.82 -11.63
C ASP A 206 26.82 13.73 -12.92
N SER A 207 26.20 12.59 -13.18
CA SER A 207 25.27 12.43 -14.30
C SER A 207 24.05 13.33 -14.17
N ALA A 208 23.51 13.50 -12.95
CA ALA A 208 22.40 14.43 -12.70
C ALA A 208 22.81 15.88 -12.99
N ASN A 209 23.94 16.35 -12.45
CA ASN A 209 24.46 17.69 -12.68
C ASN A 209 24.73 17.93 -14.17
N GLU A 210 25.29 16.94 -14.87
CA GLU A 210 25.58 17.04 -16.31
C GLU A 210 24.30 17.12 -17.16
N LEU A 211 23.25 16.37 -16.82
CA LEU A 211 21.95 16.46 -17.48
C LEU A 211 21.31 17.85 -17.30
N VAL A 212 21.40 18.41 -16.10
CA VAL A 212 20.93 19.78 -15.84
C VAL A 212 21.74 20.80 -16.63
N ARG A 213 23.08 20.69 -16.69
CA ARG A 213 23.90 21.57 -17.54
C ARG A 213 23.54 21.44 -19.03
N LYS A 214 23.23 20.23 -19.51
CA LYS A 214 22.78 20.05 -20.90
C LYS A 214 21.47 20.77 -21.19
N LEU A 215 20.51 20.73 -20.25
CA LEU A 215 19.29 21.55 -20.35
C LEU A 215 19.62 23.04 -20.47
N GLY A 216 20.61 23.52 -19.72
CA GLY A 216 21.02 24.93 -19.68
C GLY A 216 22.11 25.32 -20.70
N GLY A 217 22.38 24.51 -21.73
CA GLY A 217 23.41 24.84 -22.73
C GLY A 217 24.83 24.90 -22.16
N GLY A 218 25.11 24.18 -21.08
CA GLY A 218 26.39 24.11 -20.37
C GLY A 218 26.40 24.80 -19.00
N ASP A 219 25.37 25.55 -18.66
CA ASP A 219 25.23 26.25 -17.37
C ASP A 219 24.19 25.57 -16.47
N PHE A 220 24.59 25.26 -15.22
CA PHE A 220 23.71 24.55 -14.29
C PHE A 220 22.52 25.42 -13.87
N GLN A 221 22.72 26.70 -13.56
CA GLN A 221 21.63 27.57 -13.05
C GLN A 221 20.56 27.79 -14.12
N THR A 222 20.98 27.97 -15.37
CA THR A 222 20.06 28.03 -16.51
C THR A 222 19.29 26.71 -16.67
N GLY A 223 19.95 25.57 -16.52
CA GLY A 223 19.31 24.26 -16.56
C GLY A 223 18.35 24.02 -15.41
N ALA A 224 18.71 24.42 -14.19
CA ALA A 224 17.84 24.35 -13.02
C ALA A 224 16.57 25.23 -13.22
N ALA A 225 16.70 26.42 -13.80
CA ALA A 225 15.56 27.26 -14.12
C ALA A 225 14.60 26.55 -15.10
N ILE A 226 15.12 25.82 -16.10
CA ILE A 226 14.31 25.04 -17.06
C ILE A 226 13.59 23.88 -16.34
N VAL A 227 14.25 23.17 -15.42
CA VAL A 227 13.62 22.13 -14.61
C VAL A 227 12.50 22.72 -13.73
N ASN A 228 12.73 23.88 -13.11
CA ASN A 228 11.75 24.55 -12.28
C ASN A 228 10.55 25.07 -13.10
N GLU A 229 10.78 25.60 -14.30
CA GLU A 229 9.72 25.97 -15.23
C GLU A 229 8.88 24.76 -15.63
N PHE A 230 9.51 23.64 -16.01
CA PHE A 230 8.84 22.38 -16.27
C PHE A 230 7.95 21.94 -15.11
N CYS A 231 8.45 22.04 -13.86
CA CYS A 231 7.67 21.71 -12.67
C CYS A 231 6.45 22.65 -12.51
N GLN A 232 6.62 23.96 -12.70
CA GLN A 232 5.53 24.93 -12.61
C GLN A 232 4.46 24.72 -13.69
N GLU A 233 4.84 24.48 -14.94
CA GLU A 233 3.93 24.20 -16.05
C GLU A 233 3.03 22.98 -15.78
N ARG A 234 3.51 22.01 -14.97
CA ARG A 234 2.79 20.78 -14.61
C ARG A 234 2.20 20.80 -13.20
N ASN A 235 2.18 21.97 -12.56
CA ASN A 235 1.65 22.18 -11.22
C ASN A 235 2.37 21.36 -10.12
N TYR A 236 3.66 21.04 -10.29
CA TYR A 236 4.52 20.53 -9.22
C TYR A 236 5.05 21.70 -8.39
N THR A 237 4.15 22.33 -7.62
CA THR A 237 4.38 23.66 -7.02
C THR A 237 5.30 23.62 -5.79
N SER A 238 5.53 22.47 -5.22
CA SER A 238 6.44 22.26 -4.07
C SER A 238 7.80 21.71 -4.48
N THR A 239 8.04 21.53 -5.79
CA THR A 239 9.31 21.02 -6.34
C THR A 239 10.19 22.14 -6.83
N HIS A 240 11.43 22.17 -6.35
CA HIS A 240 12.42 23.19 -6.66
C HIS A 240 13.83 22.59 -6.72
N LEU A 241 14.54 22.82 -7.84
CA LEU A 241 15.95 22.50 -8.01
C LEU A 241 16.77 23.78 -7.80
N GLY A 242 17.41 23.92 -6.63
CA GLY A 242 18.16 25.13 -6.24
C GLY A 242 19.66 25.04 -6.45
N ARG A 243 20.24 23.83 -6.29
CA ARG A 243 21.70 23.67 -6.29
C ARG A 243 22.17 22.39 -6.97
N GLU A 244 23.45 22.40 -7.35
CA GLU A 244 24.14 21.18 -7.76
C GLU A 244 24.18 20.13 -6.63
N PHE A 245 24.12 18.86 -7.01
CA PHE A 245 24.33 17.77 -6.06
C PHE A 245 25.76 17.83 -5.50
N LEU A 246 25.89 17.60 -4.21
CA LEU A 246 27.16 17.67 -3.46
C LEU A 246 27.79 19.07 -3.40
N ALA A 247 27.05 20.14 -3.69
CA ALA A 247 27.57 21.50 -3.48
C ALA A 247 27.94 21.71 -2.00
N SER A 248 29.13 22.30 -1.76
CA SER A 248 29.71 22.47 -0.41
C SER A 248 29.12 23.67 0.37
N ASP A 249 28.60 24.66 -0.33
CA ASP A 249 28.05 25.89 0.25
C ASP A 249 26.76 26.27 -0.52
N PRO A 250 25.66 25.56 -0.27
CA PRO A 250 24.41 25.84 -0.95
C PRO A 250 23.76 27.10 -0.40
N THR A 251 23.52 28.09 -1.28
CA THR A 251 22.68 29.25 -0.97
C THR A 251 21.19 28.94 -1.09
N ASP A 252 20.85 27.82 -1.70
CA ASP A 252 19.53 27.26 -1.91
C ASP A 252 19.63 25.72 -1.83
N ASP A 253 18.50 25.03 -1.75
CA ASP A 253 18.48 23.55 -1.70
C ASP A 253 17.44 22.97 -2.64
N ASN A 254 17.43 21.66 -2.78
CA ASN A 254 16.52 20.93 -3.63
C ASN A 254 15.34 20.41 -2.79
N TYR A 255 14.13 20.77 -3.19
CA TYR A 255 12.89 20.45 -2.46
C TYR A 255 11.89 19.74 -3.36
N THR A 256 11.01 18.96 -2.74
CA THR A 256 9.80 18.39 -3.35
C THR A 256 8.76 18.08 -2.28
N SER A 257 7.59 17.60 -2.68
CA SER A 257 6.54 17.13 -1.78
C SER A 257 6.07 15.71 -2.13
N ALA A 258 5.42 15.04 -1.19
CA ALA A 258 4.82 13.73 -1.45
C ALA A 258 3.73 13.82 -2.55
N SER A 259 2.98 14.92 -2.58
CA SER A 259 1.98 15.21 -3.62
C SER A 259 2.60 15.32 -5.00
N ASP A 260 3.67 16.12 -5.15
CA ASP A 260 4.35 16.29 -6.44
C ASP A 260 4.96 14.98 -6.92
N CYS A 261 5.60 14.20 -6.02
CA CYS A 261 6.15 12.89 -6.35
C CYS A 261 5.06 11.90 -6.81
N CYS A 262 3.94 11.85 -6.11
CA CYS A 262 2.82 10.97 -6.46
C CYS A 262 2.19 11.31 -7.81
N ARG A 263 2.13 12.60 -8.16
CA ARG A 263 1.59 13.07 -9.44
C ARG A 263 2.55 12.91 -10.61
N LEU A 264 3.87 12.85 -10.36
CA LEU A 264 4.88 12.62 -11.38
C LEU A 264 4.87 11.18 -11.87
N LEU A 265 4.62 10.21 -10.98
CA LEU A 265 4.66 8.75 -11.25
C LEU A 265 3.35 8.23 -11.84
#